data_e5ad8c883b9a4b86d8d3f640e1673a2f
#
_entry.id   e5ad8c883b9a4b86d8d3f640e1673a2f
#
_cell.length_a   1.000
_cell.length_b   1.000
_cell.length_c   1.000
_cell.angle_alpha   90.00
_cell.angle_beta   90.00
_cell.angle_gamma   90.00
#
_symmetry.space_group_name_H-M   'P 1'
#
loop_
_entity.id
_entity.type
_entity.pdbx_description
1 polymer ?
#
loop_
_entity_poly.entity_id
_entity_poly.type
_entity_poly.pdbx_seq_one_letter_code
_entity_poly.pdbx_strand_id
1 'polypeptide(L)'
;IPAGVKYFRSPKSYNSQLGVALSLLMIEGDEELALIEAGISCPGEMVRLERMIRPDTVIFTSIGEAHQENFTSLEEKSAEKLVLAKGARTIIYHGGSSLLERMIRTLYGGRQLQDAAEYPLPEQLPAGVLESGAGRVDAQLVGAFCRVMGFPDPDFGRIRPVAMRLELKEGINGSLLIDDAYNSDINSLSIALDYLHNMAAGRPMTLILSDIEQSGVEDGVLYGEVARPINIYVNTY
;
A
#
# COMPACT_ATOMS: atom_id res chain seq x y z
N ILE A 1 12.49 7.29 -8.99
CA ILE A 1 13.95 7.41 -8.80
C ILE A 1 14.49 8.30 -9.90
N PRO A 2 15.38 9.28 -9.62
CA PRO A 2 15.99 10.15 -10.62
C PRO A 2 16.74 9.39 -11.68
N ALA A 3 16.78 9.96 -12.91
CA ALA A 3 17.61 9.41 -13.98
C ALA A 3 19.09 9.48 -13.55
N GLY A 4 19.82 8.38 -13.74
CA GLY A 4 21.24 8.27 -13.38
C GLY A 4 21.52 7.58 -12.05
N VAL A 5 20.53 7.43 -11.18
CA VAL A 5 20.67 6.61 -9.96
C VAL A 5 20.47 5.15 -10.33
N LYS A 6 21.50 4.32 -10.14
CA LYS A 6 21.37 2.87 -10.33
C LYS A 6 20.67 2.28 -9.13
N TYR A 7 19.55 1.62 -9.35
CA TYR A 7 18.77 1.05 -8.26
C TYR A 7 18.25 -0.36 -8.59
N PHE A 8 18.11 -1.15 -7.55
CA PHE A 8 17.41 -2.42 -7.56
C PHE A 8 16.02 -2.24 -6.93
N ARG A 9 15.03 -3.00 -7.39
CA ARG A 9 13.73 -3.16 -6.69
C ARG A 9 13.31 -4.62 -6.71
N SER A 10 12.62 -5.06 -5.66
CA SER A 10 12.01 -6.38 -5.61
C SER A 10 11.19 -6.65 -6.88
N PRO A 11 11.43 -7.76 -7.58
CA PRO A 11 10.66 -8.10 -8.77
C PRO A 11 9.26 -8.58 -8.37
N LYS A 12 8.24 -8.18 -9.14
CA LYS A 12 6.84 -8.59 -8.91
C LYS A 12 6.43 -8.39 -7.44
N SER A 13 5.87 -9.43 -6.80
CA SER A 13 5.45 -9.48 -5.39
C SER A 13 6.39 -10.35 -4.53
N TYR A 14 7.71 -10.25 -4.76
CA TYR A 14 8.72 -10.99 -3.98
C TYR A 14 8.94 -10.34 -2.61
N ASN A 15 7.91 -10.40 -1.76
CA ASN A 15 7.86 -9.76 -0.44
C ASN A 15 7.89 -10.74 0.73
N SER A 16 7.72 -12.05 0.49
CA SER A 16 7.86 -13.10 1.50
C SER A 16 9.32 -13.38 1.87
N GLN A 17 9.57 -14.16 2.90
CA GLN A 17 10.94 -14.54 3.32
C GLN A 17 11.76 -15.12 2.15
N LEU A 18 11.16 -16.01 1.35
CA LEU A 18 11.82 -16.56 0.17
C LEU A 18 11.98 -15.52 -0.93
N GLY A 19 10.94 -14.74 -1.20
CA GLY A 19 10.96 -13.69 -2.23
C GLY A 19 12.00 -12.62 -1.94
N VAL A 20 12.12 -12.19 -0.68
CA VAL A 20 13.15 -11.23 -0.25
C VAL A 20 14.55 -11.83 -0.38
N ALA A 21 14.76 -13.08 0.07
CA ALA A 21 16.06 -13.73 -0.06
C ALA A 21 16.49 -13.82 -1.53
N LEU A 22 15.58 -14.22 -2.43
CA LEU A 22 15.85 -14.25 -3.87
C LEU A 22 16.12 -12.84 -4.42
N SER A 23 15.36 -11.83 -4.00
CA SER A 23 15.59 -10.44 -4.41
C SER A 23 16.99 -9.95 -4.03
N LEU A 24 17.42 -10.22 -2.79
CA LEU A 24 18.75 -9.82 -2.33
C LEU A 24 19.88 -10.49 -3.09
N LEU A 25 19.69 -11.76 -3.54
CA LEU A 25 20.67 -12.46 -4.38
C LEU A 25 20.75 -11.92 -5.80
N MET A 26 19.78 -11.12 -6.24
CA MET A 26 19.78 -10.49 -7.57
C MET A 26 20.47 -9.13 -7.60
N ILE A 27 20.87 -8.60 -6.45
CA ILE A 27 21.61 -7.33 -6.34
C ILE A 27 23.02 -7.56 -6.85
N GLU A 28 23.45 -6.77 -7.85
CA GLU A 28 24.77 -6.90 -8.49
C GLU A 28 25.89 -6.22 -7.72
N GLY A 29 25.54 -5.31 -6.79
CA GLY A 29 26.48 -4.66 -5.87
C GLY A 29 27.03 -3.32 -6.37
N ASP A 30 26.57 -2.84 -7.50
CA ASP A 30 26.87 -1.49 -8.01
C ASP A 30 25.65 -0.56 -7.99
N GLU A 31 24.53 -1.02 -7.38
CA GLU A 31 23.38 -0.21 -7.13
C GLU A 31 23.60 0.73 -5.94
N GLU A 32 23.17 1.97 -6.13
CA GLU A 32 23.21 3.01 -5.09
C GLU A 32 22.00 2.90 -4.12
N LEU A 33 20.95 2.22 -4.55
CA LEU A 33 19.70 2.08 -3.82
C LEU A 33 19.08 0.71 -4.06
N ALA A 34 18.62 0.05 -3.00
CA ALA A 34 17.77 -1.13 -3.09
C ALA A 34 16.41 -0.86 -2.45
N LEU A 35 15.34 -1.07 -3.21
CA LEU A 35 13.95 -0.97 -2.78
C LEU A 35 13.41 -2.39 -2.58
N ILE A 36 13.31 -2.82 -1.34
CA ILE A 36 12.87 -4.17 -0.99
C ILE A 36 11.48 -4.11 -0.37
N GLU A 37 10.53 -4.83 -0.98
CA GLU A 37 9.22 -5.03 -0.39
C GLU A 37 9.28 -6.14 0.65
N ALA A 38 8.74 -5.90 1.86
CA ALA A 38 8.71 -6.86 2.95
C ALA A 38 7.28 -7.06 3.44
N GLY A 39 6.77 -8.27 3.27
CA GLY A 39 5.44 -8.72 3.70
C GLY A 39 5.52 -9.89 4.67
N ILE A 40 4.54 -10.00 5.54
CA ILE A 40 4.39 -11.11 6.49
C ILE A 40 2.99 -11.67 6.46
N SER A 41 2.89 -12.96 6.73
CA SER A 41 1.62 -13.66 6.90
C SER A 41 1.43 -14.14 8.35
N CYS A 42 2.53 -14.38 9.09
CA CYS A 42 2.50 -14.91 10.44
C CYS A 42 3.42 -14.14 11.39
N PRO A 43 3.16 -14.20 12.71
CA PRO A 43 4.07 -13.66 13.73
C PRO A 43 5.47 -14.29 13.65
N GLY A 44 6.50 -13.49 13.94
CA GLY A 44 7.91 -13.91 13.94
C GLY A 44 8.60 -13.91 12.58
N GLU A 45 7.89 -13.60 11.51
CA GLU A 45 8.48 -13.53 10.16
C GLU A 45 9.29 -12.26 9.94
N MET A 46 8.82 -11.11 10.47
CA MET A 46 9.46 -9.82 10.23
C MET A 46 10.87 -9.73 10.85
N VAL A 47 11.13 -10.42 11.95
CA VAL A 47 12.48 -10.51 12.54
C VAL A 47 13.49 -11.14 11.56
N ARG A 48 13.05 -12.12 10.78
CA ARG A 48 13.91 -12.76 9.76
C ARG A 48 14.15 -11.83 8.58
N LEU A 49 13.09 -11.14 8.14
CA LEU A 49 13.17 -10.14 7.06
C LEU A 49 14.08 -8.98 7.46
N GLU A 50 13.93 -8.42 8.67
CA GLU A 50 14.79 -7.37 9.20
C GLU A 50 16.28 -7.77 9.18
N ARG A 51 16.59 -8.98 9.63
CA ARG A 51 17.97 -9.50 9.65
C ARG A 51 18.56 -9.68 8.26
N MET A 52 17.75 -10.06 7.27
CA MET A 52 18.19 -10.21 5.89
C MET A 52 18.37 -8.86 5.20
N ILE A 53 17.40 -7.96 5.34
CA ILE A 53 17.37 -6.68 4.61
C ILE A 53 18.28 -5.65 5.29
N ARG A 54 18.23 -5.52 6.62
CA ARG A 54 18.92 -4.48 7.42
C ARG A 54 18.70 -3.08 6.83
N PRO A 55 17.46 -2.62 6.75
CA PRO A 55 17.15 -1.37 6.05
C PRO A 55 17.70 -0.15 6.79
N ASP A 56 18.26 0.81 6.06
CA ASP A 56 18.60 2.15 6.58
C ASP A 56 17.35 3.02 6.71
N THR A 57 16.43 2.88 5.77
CA THR A 57 15.17 3.61 5.73
C THR A 57 14.02 2.63 5.56
N VAL A 58 12.98 2.79 6.35
CA VAL A 58 11.74 1.99 6.23
C VAL A 58 10.59 2.93 5.90
N ILE A 59 9.78 2.51 4.94
CA ILE A 59 8.54 3.20 4.57
C ILE A 59 7.37 2.30 4.98
N PHE A 60 6.53 2.77 5.88
CA PHE A 60 5.27 2.13 6.22
C PHE A 60 4.15 2.75 5.38
N THR A 61 3.59 1.97 4.47
CA THR A 61 2.49 2.41 3.59
C THR A 61 1.16 2.41 4.34
N SER A 62 0.62 1.23 4.57
CA SER A 62 -0.60 1.03 5.36
C SER A 62 -0.53 -0.32 6.09
N ILE A 63 -1.27 -0.44 7.17
CA ILE A 63 -1.49 -1.71 7.86
C ILE A 63 -2.98 -1.97 7.83
N GLY A 64 -3.40 -2.83 6.91
CA GLY A 64 -4.78 -3.25 6.72
C GLY A 64 -5.04 -4.65 7.28
N GLU A 65 -6.20 -5.20 6.97
CA GLU A 65 -6.70 -6.47 7.50
C GLU A 65 -6.18 -7.72 6.77
N ALA A 66 -5.48 -7.57 5.64
CA ALA A 66 -4.91 -8.72 4.91
C ALA A 66 -4.10 -9.64 5.84
N HIS A 67 -4.36 -10.96 5.82
CA HIS A 67 -3.77 -11.96 6.72
C HIS A 67 -4.06 -11.74 8.22
N GLN A 68 -5.15 -11.05 8.57
CA GLN A 68 -5.52 -10.80 9.97
C GLN A 68 -5.82 -12.09 10.73
N GLU A 69 -6.23 -13.15 10.05
CA GLU A 69 -6.50 -14.48 10.60
C GLU A 69 -5.35 -15.07 11.45
N ASN A 70 -4.11 -14.65 11.16
CA ASN A 70 -2.92 -15.14 11.85
C ASN A 70 -2.46 -14.24 13.00
N PHE A 71 -3.22 -13.17 13.30
CA PHE A 71 -2.92 -12.21 14.35
C PHE A 71 -4.13 -11.98 15.26
N THR A 72 -3.89 -11.84 16.54
CA THR A 72 -4.97 -11.66 17.54
C THR A 72 -5.57 -10.26 17.49
N SER A 73 -4.83 -9.28 16.99
CA SER A 73 -5.27 -7.90 16.85
C SER A 73 -4.47 -7.14 15.79
N LEU A 74 -5.00 -5.98 15.37
CA LEU A 74 -4.29 -5.07 14.49
C LEU A 74 -3.04 -4.48 15.17
N GLU A 75 -3.08 -4.30 16.48
CA GLU A 75 -1.93 -3.86 17.28
C GLU A 75 -0.80 -4.87 17.24
N GLU A 76 -1.08 -6.17 17.42
CA GLU A 76 -0.08 -7.24 17.34
C GLU A 76 0.55 -7.28 15.96
N LYS A 77 -0.26 -7.25 14.91
CA LYS A 77 0.20 -7.22 13.53
C LYS A 77 1.04 -5.99 13.22
N SER A 78 0.62 -4.83 13.74
CA SER A 78 1.37 -3.59 13.60
C SER A 78 2.72 -3.67 14.32
N ALA A 79 2.74 -4.20 15.54
CA ALA A 79 3.98 -4.41 16.29
C ALA A 79 4.95 -5.33 15.56
N GLU A 80 4.44 -6.43 14.98
CA GLU A 80 5.25 -7.36 14.19
C GLU A 80 5.82 -6.67 12.94
N LYS A 81 5.02 -5.93 12.17
CA LYS A 81 5.51 -5.18 11.00
C LYS A 81 6.53 -4.11 11.37
N LEU A 82 6.35 -3.45 12.50
CA LEU A 82 7.27 -2.41 12.98
C LEU A 82 8.67 -2.95 13.33
N VAL A 83 8.82 -4.27 13.57
CA VAL A 83 10.13 -4.90 13.77
C VAL A 83 11.10 -4.62 12.62
N LEU A 84 10.60 -4.44 11.39
CA LEU A 84 11.43 -4.11 10.23
C LEU A 84 12.28 -2.85 10.45
N ALA A 85 11.76 -1.89 11.22
CA ALA A 85 12.45 -0.63 11.49
C ALA A 85 13.46 -0.71 12.66
N LYS A 86 13.67 -1.89 13.27
CA LYS A 86 14.53 -2.04 14.46
C LYS A 86 15.94 -1.48 14.28
N GLY A 87 16.56 -1.71 13.12
CA GLY A 87 17.87 -1.22 12.75
C GLY A 87 17.87 0.09 11.97
N ALA A 88 16.73 0.52 11.47
CA ALA A 88 16.63 1.66 10.57
C ALA A 88 16.97 2.99 11.24
N ARG A 89 17.61 3.87 10.49
CA ARG A 89 17.91 5.24 10.90
C ARG A 89 16.73 6.16 10.67
N THR A 90 16.02 5.97 9.55
CA THR A 90 14.91 6.81 9.13
C THR A 90 13.64 5.98 8.97
N ILE A 91 12.53 6.50 9.43
CA ILE A 91 11.21 5.89 9.28
C ILE A 91 10.28 6.91 8.64
N ILE A 92 9.71 6.54 7.48
CA ILE A 92 8.72 7.31 6.76
C ILE A 92 7.37 6.63 6.97
N TYR A 93 6.36 7.38 7.33
CA TYR A 93 5.00 6.88 7.55
C TYR A 93 3.99 7.96 7.20
N HIS A 94 2.71 7.62 7.10
CA HIS A 94 1.65 8.59 6.88
C HIS A 94 0.82 8.75 8.16
N GLY A 95 0.74 9.97 8.69
CA GLY A 95 0.08 10.31 9.96
C GLY A 95 -1.45 10.16 9.98
N GLY A 96 -2.07 9.74 8.87
CA GLY A 96 -3.51 9.43 8.83
C GLY A 96 -3.94 8.19 9.63
N SER A 97 -2.98 7.35 10.05
CA SER A 97 -3.23 6.18 10.92
C SER A 97 -2.81 6.47 12.35
N SER A 98 -3.75 6.80 13.21
CA SER A 98 -3.47 7.13 14.63
C SER A 98 -2.80 5.99 15.40
N LEU A 99 -3.10 4.73 15.08
CA LEU A 99 -2.48 3.55 15.70
C LEU A 99 -1.01 3.44 15.28
N LEU A 100 -0.73 3.42 13.99
CA LEU A 100 0.60 3.27 13.45
C LEU A 100 1.53 4.39 13.91
N GLU A 101 1.07 5.64 13.81
CA GLU A 101 1.82 6.81 14.26
C GLU A 101 2.17 6.73 15.75
N ARG A 102 1.18 6.44 16.62
CA ARG A 102 1.41 6.30 18.07
C ARG A 102 2.46 5.23 18.36
N MET A 103 2.37 4.07 17.70
CA MET A 103 3.32 2.98 17.90
C MET A 103 4.72 3.34 17.42
N ILE A 104 4.86 3.97 16.24
CA ILE A 104 6.15 4.44 15.71
C ILE A 104 6.79 5.43 16.68
N ARG A 105 6.06 6.44 17.13
CA ARG A 105 6.57 7.45 18.07
C ARG A 105 6.98 6.84 19.40
N THR A 106 6.23 5.85 19.89
CA THR A 106 6.53 5.15 21.14
C THR A 106 7.79 4.29 21.02
N LEU A 107 7.92 3.51 19.95
CA LEU A 107 9.02 2.55 19.79
C LEU A 107 10.29 3.20 19.24
N TYR A 108 10.15 4.22 18.41
CA TYR A 108 11.23 4.77 17.59
C TYR A 108 11.36 6.30 17.67
N GLY A 109 10.80 6.94 18.72
CA GLY A 109 10.82 8.40 18.86
C GLY A 109 12.22 9.06 18.88
N GLY A 110 13.28 8.28 19.13
CA GLY A 110 14.67 8.73 19.03
C GLY A 110 15.29 8.63 17.62
N ARG A 111 14.53 8.19 16.62
CA ARG A 111 14.96 8.05 15.22
C ARG A 111 14.55 9.26 14.39
N GLN A 112 15.06 9.35 13.17
CA GLN A 112 14.55 10.31 12.20
C GLN A 112 13.18 9.84 11.73
N LEU A 113 12.13 10.52 12.15
CA LEU A 113 10.75 10.26 11.77
C LEU A 113 10.30 11.29 10.73
N GLN A 114 9.75 10.82 9.62
CA GLN A 114 9.18 11.66 8.57
C GLN A 114 7.72 11.32 8.37
N ASP A 115 6.84 12.24 8.72
CA ASP A 115 5.42 12.14 8.38
C ASP A 115 5.21 12.56 6.92
N ALA A 116 4.74 11.64 6.11
CA ALA A 116 4.47 11.89 4.70
C ALA A 116 3.25 12.78 4.48
N ALA A 117 2.33 12.87 5.44
CA ALA A 117 1.18 13.78 5.35
C ALA A 117 1.60 15.25 5.25
N GLU A 118 2.82 15.57 5.70
CA GLU A 118 3.40 16.92 5.58
C GLU A 118 3.94 17.22 4.16
N TYR A 119 4.00 16.21 3.27
CA TYR A 119 4.46 16.45 1.90
C TYR A 119 3.34 17.12 1.07
N PRO A 120 3.57 18.31 0.53
CA PRO A 120 2.58 18.98 -0.30
C PRO A 120 2.45 18.28 -1.65
N LEU A 121 1.24 17.85 -1.98
CA LEU A 121 0.94 17.32 -3.30
C LEU A 121 0.68 18.48 -4.29
N PRO A 122 1.04 18.31 -5.57
CA PRO A 122 0.67 19.26 -6.60
C PRO A 122 -0.87 19.34 -6.74
N GLU A 123 -1.37 20.51 -7.14
CA GLU A 123 -2.82 20.72 -7.32
C GLU A 123 -3.42 19.80 -8.37
N GLN A 124 -2.65 19.51 -9.42
CA GLN A 124 -3.06 18.59 -10.48
C GLN A 124 -2.24 17.29 -10.39
N LEU A 125 -2.92 16.22 -10.04
CA LEU A 125 -2.38 14.87 -10.08
C LEU A 125 -2.93 14.14 -11.31
N PRO A 126 -2.17 13.18 -11.92
CA PRO A 126 -2.66 12.42 -13.06
C PRO A 126 -3.97 11.69 -12.72
N ALA A 127 -4.92 11.73 -13.65
CA ALA A 127 -6.20 11.05 -13.52
C ALA A 127 -6.02 9.54 -13.27
N GLY A 128 -6.88 8.98 -12.46
CA GLY A 128 -7.01 7.54 -12.21
C GLY A 128 -6.26 7.07 -10.97
N VAL A 129 -4.94 7.05 -10.98
CA VAL A 129 -4.15 6.47 -9.87
C VAL A 129 -4.11 7.37 -8.63
N LEU A 130 -4.05 8.68 -8.83
CA LEU A 130 -3.84 9.66 -7.76
C LEU A 130 -5.13 10.37 -7.31
N GLU A 131 -6.25 10.08 -7.93
CA GLU A 131 -7.56 10.61 -7.52
C GLU A 131 -8.17 9.83 -6.34
N SER A 132 -7.72 8.61 -6.09
CA SER A 132 -8.12 7.86 -4.90
C SER A 132 -7.42 8.39 -3.65
N GLY A 133 -8.06 8.27 -2.49
CA GLY A 133 -7.43 8.61 -1.21
C GLY A 133 -6.14 7.84 -0.98
N ALA A 134 -6.10 6.56 -1.33
CA ALA A 134 -4.91 5.70 -1.22
C ALA A 134 -3.77 6.18 -2.14
N GLY A 135 -4.06 6.52 -3.39
CA GLY A 135 -3.06 7.02 -4.32
C GLY A 135 -2.44 8.35 -3.87
N ARG A 136 -3.22 9.21 -3.21
CA ARG A 136 -2.69 10.45 -2.60
C ARG A 136 -1.72 10.15 -1.47
N VAL A 137 -2.05 9.19 -0.60
CA VAL A 137 -1.15 8.73 0.47
C VAL A 137 0.14 8.17 -0.10
N ASP A 138 0.06 7.32 -1.12
CA ASP A 138 1.24 6.75 -1.79
C ASP A 138 2.11 7.86 -2.44
N ALA A 139 1.50 8.84 -3.08
CA ALA A 139 2.21 9.99 -3.64
C ALA A 139 2.94 10.80 -2.56
N GLN A 140 2.31 11.02 -1.41
CA GLN A 140 2.93 11.70 -0.27
C GLN A 140 4.11 10.89 0.30
N LEU A 141 3.98 9.57 0.43
CA LEU A 141 5.06 8.68 0.86
C LEU A 141 6.25 8.72 -0.12
N VAL A 142 5.99 8.71 -1.43
CA VAL A 142 7.03 8.85 -2.45
C VAL A 142 7.71 10.22 -2.39
N GLY A 143 6.94 11.28 -2.22
CA GLY A 143 7.50 12.64 -2.07
C GLY A 143 8.35 12.79 -0.81
N ALA A 144 7.87 12.28 0.32
CA ALA A 144 8.63 12.26 1.58
C ALA A 144 9.92 11.44 1.44
N PHE A 145 9.87 10.29 0.76
CA PHE A 145 11.06 9.49 0.45
C PHE A 145 12.06 10.28 -0.40
N CYS A 146 11.61 10.94 -1.47
CA CYS A 146 12.50 11.76 -2.29
C CYS A 146 13.21 12.85 -1.48
N ARG A 147 12.50 13.53 -0.58
CA ARG A 147 13.10 14.53 0.33
C ARG A 147 14.14 13.93 1.27
N VAL A 148 13.84 12.78 1.89
CA VAL A 148 14.76 12.09 2.78
C VAL A 148 16.04 11.69 2.05
N MET A 149 15.93 11.26 0.79
CA MET A 149 17.06 10.86 -0.04
C MET A 149 17.80 12.04 -0.69
N GLY A 150 17.30 13.27 -0.56
CA GLY A 150 17.84 14.42 -1.27
C GLY A 150 17.62 14.38 -2.78
N PHE A 151 16.62 13.64 -3.23
CA PHE A 151 16.22 13.58 -4.63
C PHE A 151 15.33 14.77 -5.01
N PRO A 152 15.27 15.14 -6.30
CA PRO A 152 14.27 16.07 -6.79
C PRO A 152 12.84 15.61 -6.48
N ASP A 153 11.90 16.55 -6.43
CA ASP A 153 10.49 16.22 -6.29
C ASP A 153 10.05 15.27 -7.42
N PRO A 154 9.22 14.26 -7.10
CA PRO A 154 8.82 13.25 -8.08
C PRO A 154 7.93 13.85 -9.17
N ASP A 155 8.17 13.45 -10.41
CA ASP A 155 7.27 13.72 -11.53
C ASP A 155 6.12 12.70 -11.52
N PHE A 156 5.01 13.05 -10.89
CA PHE A 156 3.83 12.19 -10.81
C PHE A 156 3.17 11.94 -12.17
N GLY A 157 3.41 12.79 -13.18
CA GLY A 157 2.91 12.59 -14.54
C GLY A 157 3.48 11.34 -15.21
N ARG A 158 4.57 10.77 -14.68
CA ARG A 158 5.18 9.54 -15.17
C ARG A 158 4.65 8.27 -14.52
N ILE A 159 3.80 8.38 -13.50
CA ILE A 159 3.19 7.21 -12.86
C ILE A 159 2.25 6.54 -13.86
N ARG A 160 2.41 5.25 -14.02
CA ARG A 160 1.53 4.42 -14.84
C ARG A 160 0.59 3.62 -13.94
N PRO A 161 -0.65 3.38 -14.35
CA PRO A 161 -1.53 2.47 -13.64
C PRO A 161 -0.87 1.11 -13.45
N VAL A 162 -1.11 0.50 -12.29
CA VAL A 162 -0.70 -0.87 -12.02
C VAL A 162 -1.84 -1.79 -12.46
N ALA A 163 -1.54 -2.77 -13.31
CA ALA A 163 -2.54 -3.72 -13.78
C ALA A 163 -3.30 -4.37 -12.62
N MET A 164 -4.61 -4.51 -12.75
CA MET A 164 -5.51 -5.12 -11.76
C MET A 164 -5.51 -4.42 -10.38
N ARG A 165 -5.11 -3.14 -10.31
CA ARG A 165 -5.15 -2.31 -9.11
C ARG A 165 -5.79 -0.97 -9.41
N LEU A 166 -7.10 -0.87 -9.23
CA LEU A 166 -7.92 0.29 -9.63
C LEU A 166 -7.65 0.74 -11.07
N GLU A 167 -7.32 -0.21 -11.94
CA GLU A 167 -6.96 0.08 -13.32
C GLU A 167 -8.20 0.46 -14.11
N LEU A 168 -8.22 1.69 -14.63
CA LEU A 168 -9.31 2.18 -15.46
C LEU A 168 -9.11 1.74 -16.91
N LYS A 169 -10.09 1.07 -17.48
CA LYS A 169 -10.13 0.59 -18.85
C LYS A 169 -11.39 1.07 -19.58
N GLU A 170 -11.24 1.33 -20.87
CA GLU A 170 -12.40 1.52 -21.71
C GLU A 170 -12.99 0.14 -22.09
N GLY A 171 -14.27 0.00 -21.84
CA GLY A 171 -15.05 -1.19 -22.22
C GLY A 171 -15.85 -0.98 -23.49
N ILE A 172 -16.63 -2.00 -23.88
CA ILE A 172 -17.51 -1.92 -25.05
C ILE A 172 -18.64 -0.91 -24.83
N ASN A 173 -19.14 -0.32 -25.92
CA ASN A 173 -20.26 0.62 -25.92
C ASN A 173 -20.05 1.86 -25.01
N GLY A 174 -18.81 2.32 -24.83
CA GLY A 174 -18.48 3.48 -24.00
C GLY A 174 -18.63 3.23 -22.50
N SER A 175 -18.68 1.96 -22.07
CA SER A 175 -18.60 1.60 -20.66
C SER A 175 -17.19 1.87 -20.11
N LEU A 176 -17.11 2.15 -18.81
CA LEU A 176 -15.84 2.20 -18.09
C LEU A 176 -15.74 0.97 -17.19
N LEU A 177 -14.60 0.33 -17.20
CA LEU A 177 -14.27 -0.80 -16.34
C LEU A 177 -13.17 -0.37 -15.36
N ILE A 178 -13.41 -0.56 -14.07
CA ILE A 178 -12.38 -0.47 -13.03
C ILE A 178 -12.00 -1.90 -12.66
N ASP A 179 -10.75 -2.26 -12.96
CA ASP A 179 -10.21 -3.58 -12.68
C ASP A 179 -9.35 -3.51 -11.40
N ASP A 180 -9.84 -4.12 -10.33
CA ASP A 180 -9.17 -4.21 -9.02
C ASP A 180 -9.13 -5.69 -8.56
N ALA A 181 -8.89 -6.60 -9.50
CA ALA A 181 -9.01 -8.04 -9.29
C ALA A 181 -7.74 -8.71 -8.71
N TYR A 182 -6.70 -7.95 -8.34
CA TYR A 182 -5.45 -8.54 -7.83
C TYR A 182 -5.58 -9.13 -6.43
N ASN A 183 -6.24 -8.41 -5.53
CA ASN A 183 -6.54 -8.82 -4.16
C ASN A 183 -7.88 -8.22 -3.75
N SER A 184 -8.61 -8.88 -2.87
CA SER A 184 -9.87 -8.38 -2.34
C SER A 184 -9.87 -8.42 -0.82
N ASP A 185 -10.12 -7.27 -0.20
CA ASP A 185 -10.44 -7.11 1.21
C ASP A 185 -11.47 -5.97 1.38
N ILE A 186 -12.09 -5.85 2.55
CA ILE A 186 -13.16 -4.87 2.79
C ILE A 186 -12.70 -3.43 2.56
N ASN A 187 -11.47 -3.10 2.97
CA ASN A 187 -10.94 -1.75 2.82
C ASN A 187 -10.66 -1.42 1.35
N SER A 188 -10.01 -2.35 0.62
CA SER A 188 -9.76 -2.22 -0.82
C SER A 188 -11.07 -2.08 -1.58
N LEU A 189 -12.08 -2.89 -1.25
CA LEU A 189 -13.40 -2.82 -1.85
C LEU A 189 -14.06 -1.45 -1.62
N SER A 190 -13.98 -0.91 -0.41
CA SER A 190 -14.52 0.41 -0.10
C SER A 190 -13.86 1.51 -0.93
N ILE A 191 -12.54 1.47 -1.07
CA ILE A 191 -11.78 2.40 -1.92
C ILE A 191 -12.18 2.26 -3.39
N ALA A 192 -12.35 1.03 -3.88
CA ALA A 192 -12.77 0.77 -5.26
C ALA A 192 -14.18 1.27 -5.54
N LEU A 193 -15.10 1.12 -4.58
CA LEU A 193 -16.47 1.63 -4.69
C LEU A 193 -16.54 3.15 -4.66
N ASP A 194 -15.76 3.81 -3.81
CA ASP A 194 -15.63 5.28 -3.79
C ASP A 194 -15.12 5.78 -5.15
N TYR A 195 -14.09 5.13 -5.67
CA TYR A 195 -13.52 5.47 -6.98
C TYR A 195 -14.53 5.25 -8.10
N LEU A 196 -15.23 4.09 -8.12
CA LEU A 196 -16.29 3.78 -9.08
C LEU A 196 -17.40 4.83 -9.03
N HIS A 197 -17.86 5.21 -7.84
CA HIS A 197 -18.91 6.20 -7.66
C HIS A 197 -18.53 7.56 -8.26
N ASN A 198 -17.31 8.02 -7.96
CA ASN A 198 -16.79 9.28 -8.47
C ASN A 198 -16.68 9.27 -10.00
N MET A 199 -16.20 8.16 -10.58
CA MET A 199 -16.05 8.01 -12.02
C MET A 199 -17.38 7.78 -12.76
N ALA A 200 -18.38 7.22 -12.09
CA ALA A 200 -19.68 6.95 -12.68
C ALA A 200 -20.43 8.24 -13.05
N ALA A 201 -20.28 9.31 -12.29
CA ALA A 201 -20.94 10.60 -12.54
C ALA A 201 -22.45 10.46 -12.78
N GLY A 202 -23.12 9.62 -11.98
CA GLY A 202 -24.56 9.34 -12.08
C GLY A 202 -24.96 8.27 -13.11
N ARG A 203 -24.01 7.62 -13.79
CA ARG A 203 -24.28 6.47 -14.67
C ARG A 203 -24.59 5.20 -13.84
N PRO A 204 -25.35 4.24 -14.41
CA PRO A 204 -25.54 2.95 -13.76
C PRO A 204 -24.21 2.25 -13.47
N MET A 205 -24.11 1.64 -12.30
CA MET A 205 -22.93 0.93 -11.85
C MET A 205 -23.24 -0.57 -11.71
N THR A 206 -22.27 -1.40 -12.06
CA THR A 206 -22.31 -2.85 -11.87
C THR A 206 -21.06 -3.28 -11.14
N LEU A 207 -21.22 -4.03 -10.05
CA LEU A 207 -20.12 -4.64 -9.30
C LEU A 207 -20.05 -6.13 -9.62
N ILE A 208 -18.85 -6.62 -9.94
CA ILE A 208 -18.52 -8.04 -10.03
C ILE A 208 -17.49 -8.30 -8.93
N LEU A 209 -17.90 -9.05 -7.91
CA LEU A 209 -17.07 -9.34 -6.74
C LEU A 209 -16.76 -10.82 -6.67
N SER A 210 -15.49 -11.17 -6.44
CA SER A 210 -15.07 -12.52 -6.04
C SER A 210 -15.19 -12.72 -4.54
N ASP A 211 -14.93 -13.93 -4.05
CA ASP A 211 -14.80 -14.19 -2.63
C ASP A 211 -13.66 -13.38 -2.01
N ILE A 212 -13.84 -13.01 -0.74
CA ILE A 212 -12.80 -12.40 0.10
C ILE A 212 -12.23 -13.50 0.99
N GLU A 213 -11.03 -13.95 0.67
CA GLU A 213 -10.33 -15.00 1.40
C GLU A 213 -9.44 -14.42 2.50
N GLN A 214 -9.06 -15.27 3.48
CA GLN A 214 -8.09 -14.96 4.54
C GLN A 214 -8.47 -13.75 5.42
N SER A 215 -9.76 -13.48 5.58
CA SER A 215 -10.25 -12.38 6.42
C SER A 215 -10.11 -12.68 7.92
N GLY A 216 -10.11 -13.96 8.32
CA GLY A 216 -10.17 -14.39 9.72
C GLY A 216 -11.54 -14.15 10.38
N VAL A 217 -12.54 -13.75 9.60
CA VAL A 217 -13.91 -13.44 10.06
C VAL A 217 -14.86 -14.51 9.52
N GLU A 218 -15.88 -14.88 10.32
CA GLU A 218 -16.91 -15.81 9.90
C GLU A 218 -17.73 -15.21 8.73
N ASP A 219 -18.06 -16.03 7.72
CA ASP A 219 -18.64 -15.58 6.45
C ASP A 219 -19.88 -14.70 6.63
N GLY A 220 -20.78 -15.04 7.55
CA GLY A 220 -22.01 -14.27 7.78
C GLY A 220 -21.72 -12.84 8.28
N VAL A 221 -20.67 -12.67 9.08
CA VAL A 221 -20.22 -11.36 9.57
C VAL A 221 -19.48 -10.63 8.45
N LEU A 222 -18.56 -11.30 7.77
CA LEU A 222 -17.78 -10.76 6.67
C LEU A 222 -18.67 -10.16 5.58
N TYR A 223 -19.60 -10.95 5.05
CA TYR A 223 -20.47 -10.49 3.98
C TYR A 223 -21.55 -9.49 4.46
N GLY A 224 -21.88 -9.49 5.75
CA GLY A 224 -22.65 -8.41 6.36
C GLY A 224 -21.90 -7.07 6.33
N GLU A 225 -20.60 -7.08 6.53
CA GLU A 225 -19.74 -5.89 6.42
C GLU A 225 -19.50 -5.48 4.96
N VAL A 226 -19.30 -6.43 4.06
CA VAL A 226 -19.17 -6.20 2.62
C VAL A 226 -20.43 -5.55 2.04
N ALA A 227 -21.60 -5.96 2.47
CA ALA A 227 -22.88 -5.41 2.01
C ALA A 227 -23.05 -3.92 2.34
N ARG A 228 -22.45 -3.43 3.44
CA ARG A 228 -22.61 -2.02 3.87
C ARG A 228 -22.12 -1.02 2.82
N PRO A 229 -20.83 -1.05 2.38
CA PRO A 229 -20.36 -0.12 1.36
C PRO A 229 -21.07 -0.33 0.02
N ILE A 230 -21.43 -1.57 -0.33
CA ILE A 230 -22.16 -1.84 -1.57
C ILE A 230 -23.52 -1.13 -1.57
N ASN A 231 -24.29 -1.23 -0.48
CA ASN A 231 -25.58 -0.60 -0.36
C ASN A 231 -25.55 0.94 -0.36
N ILE A 232 -24.41 1.54 -0.06
CA ILE A 232 -24.26 3.01 -0.13
C ILE A 232 -24.19 3.48 -1.58
N TYR A 233 -23.48 2.74 -2.45
CA TYR A 233 -23.12 3.18 -3.79
C TYR A 233 -23.85 2.47 -4.90
N VAL A 234 -24.23 1.21 -4.71
CA VAL A 234 -24.89 0.40 -5.72
C VAL A 234 -26.35 0.25 -5.33
N ASN A 235 -27.25 0.93 -6.04
CA ASN A 235 -28.69 0.66 -5.91
C ASN A 235 -28.94 -0.77 -6.38
N THR A 236 -29.14 -1.69 -5.46
CA THR A 236 -29.60 -3.04 -5.76
C THR A 236 -31.05 -2.94 -6.25
N TYR A 237 -31.26 -3.21 -7.52
CA TYR A 237 -32.58 -3.47 -8.09
C TYR A 237 -32.92 -4.96 -7.99
#